data_111467c3c1db8f0f8ee3db16de69b185
#
_entry.id   111467c3c1db8f0f8ee3db16de69b185
#
_cell.length_a   1.000
_cell.length_b   1.000
_cell.length_c   1.000
_cell.angle_alpha   90.00
_cell.angle_beta   90.00
_cell.angle_gamma   90.00
#
_symmetry.space_group_name_H-M   'P 1'
#
loop_
_entity.id
_entity.type
_entity.pdbx_description
1 polymer ?
#
loop_
_entity_poly.entity_id
_entity_poly.type
_entity_poly.pdbx_seq_one_letter_code
_entity_poly.pdbx_strand_id
1 'polypeptide(L)'
;IRLRRGTADEAYALVARAAALVEQAGLAQAAVQFHDPSGAFRDRDQYIFVFDRSGTYQVFGSTPGNVGKSVFDVRGLDGDFVLREFFAAAQRGGGWVDYEVVNPVTGAVDEKTSYILPLGSERVIGCGVFKPKGGFSLQA
;
A
#
# COMPACT_ATOMS: atom_id res chain seq x y z
N ILE A 1 -1.80 5.28 25.27
CA ILE A 1 -2.56 5.79 24.11
C ILE A 1 -2.12 5.08 22.85
N ARG A 2 -3.10 4.63 22.12
CA ARG A 2 -2.83 3.97 20.86
C ARG A 2 -2.56 5.01 19.78
N LEU A 3 -1.50 4.80 19.01
CA LEU A 3 -1.18 5.67 17.91
C LEU A 3 -2.20 5.52 16.80
N ARG A 4 -2.47 6.63 16.10
CA ARG A 4 -3.40 6.61 14.97
C ARG A 4 -2.79 6.02 13.72
N ARG A 5 -1.47 6.08 13.61
CA ARG A 5 -0.74 5.61 12.43
C ARG A 5 0.05 4.38 12.77
N GLY A 6 0.12 3.48 11.80
CA GLY A 6 0.97 2.33 11.92
C GLY A 6 2.43 2.69 11.67
N THR A 7 3.30 1.76 12.00
CA THR A 7 4.75 1.92 11.83
C THR A 7 5.24 1.17 10.61
N ALA A 8 6.48 1.46 10.19
CA ALA A 8 7.10 0.75 9.09
C ALA A 8 7.23 -0.74 9.37
N ASP A 9 7.63 -1.10 10.60
CA ASP A 9 7.74 -2.52 10.95
C ASP A 9 6.40 -3.23 10.87
N GLU A 10 5.34 -2.56 11.27
CA GLU A 10 3.98 -3.12 11.18
C GLU A 10 3.55 -3.29 9.74
N ALA A 11 3.85 -2.32 8.88
CA ALA A 11 3.52 -2.43 7.46
C ALA A 11 4.26 -3.58 6.79
N TYR A 12 5.55 -3.71 7.10
CA TYR A 12 6.36 -4.82 6.58
C TYR A 12 5.74 -6.16 6.95
N ALA A 13 5.41 -6.34 8.23
CA ALA A 13 4.83 -7.59 8.71
C ALA A 13 3.47 -7.86 8.08
N LEU A 14 2.68 -6.81 7.90
CA LEU A 14 1.35 -6.94 7.31
C LEU A 14 1.44 -7.42 5.86
N VAL A 15 2.34 -6.83 5.08
CA VAL A 15 2.50 -7.21 3.67
C VAL A 15 3.02 -8.64 3.55
N ALA A 16 3.97 -9.03 4.41
CA ALA A 16 4.51 -10.39 4.38
C ALA A 16 3.41 -11.42 4.64
N ARG A 17 2.56 -11.16 5.64
CA ARG A 17 1.44 -12.06 5.93
C ARG A 17 0.41 -12.07 4.80
N ALA A 18 0.16 -10.90 4.22
CA ALA A 18 -0.81 -10.77 3.13
C ALA A 18 -0.35 -11.54 1.89
N ALA A 19 0.92 -11.40 1.52
CA ALA A 19 1.46 -12.11 0.37
C ALA A 19 1.41 -13.61 0.58
N ALA A 20 1.70 -14.09 1.79
CA ALA A 20 1.61 -15.51 2.12
C ALA A 20 0.17 -16.02 1.99
N LEU A 21 -0.81 -15.21 2.39
CA LEU A 21 -2.21 -15.61 2.27
C LEU A 21 -2.61 -15.73 0.80
N VAL A 22 -2.15 -14.82 -0.05
CA VAL A 22 -2.43 -14.91 -1.49
C VAL A 22 -1.86 -16.20 -2.07
N GLU A 23 -0.65 -16.58 -1.66
CA GLU A 23 -0.06 -17.82 -2.14
C GLU A 23 -0.85 -19.05 -1.70
N GLN A 24 -1.35 -19.03 -0.48
CA GLN A 24 -2.08 -20.19 0.07
C GLN A 24 -3.50 -20.30 -0.46
N ALA A 25 -4.20 -19.17 -0.56
CA ALA A 25 -5.65 -19.18 -0.79
C ALA A 25 -6.04 -18.58 -2.15
N GLY A 26 -5.13 -17.96 -2.85
CA GLY A 26 -5.43 -17.21 -4.05
C GLY A 26 -5.89 -15.80 -3.77
N LEU A 27 -5.76 -14.92 -4.77
CA LEU A 27 -6.06 -13.51 -4.59
C LEU A 27 -7.54 -13.27 -4.28
N ALA A 28 -8.45 -13.99 -4.95
CA ALA A 28 -9.87 -13.77 -4.75
C ALA A 28 -10.30 -14.00 -3.30
N GLN A 29 -9.85 -15.11 -2.69
CA GLN A 29 -10.17 -15.38 -1.29
C GLN A 29 -9.45 -14.42 -0.34
N ALA A 30 -8.18 -14.13 -0.62
CA ALA A 30 -7.42 -13.22 0.21
C ALA A 30 -8.03 -11.83 0.21
N ALA A 31 -8.54 -11.37 -0.92
CA ALA A 31 -9.14 -10.04 -1.05
C ALA A 31 -10.31 -9.84 -0.09
N VAL A 32 -11.10 -10.89 0.15
CA VAL A 32 -12.20 -10.80 1.11
C VAL A 32 -11.67 -10.40 2.49
N GLN A 33 -10.57 -11.01 2.92
CA GLN A 33 -9.97 -10.67 4.21
C GLN A 33 -9.31 -9.30 4.19
N PHE A 34 -8.68 -8.93 3.08
CA PHE A 34 -8.03 -7.63 2.98
C PHE A 34 -9.03 -6.47 3.03
N HIS A 35 -10.25 -6.71 2.59
CA HIS A 35 -11.30 -5.69 2.59
C HIS A 35 -12.16 -5.69 3.85
N ASP A 36 -11.93 -6.62 4.77
CA ASP A 36 -12.68 -6.68 6.03
C ASP A 36 -12.15 -5.60 6.99
N PRO A 37 -12.92 -4.55 7.28
CA PRO A 37 -12.42 -3.45 8.11
C PRO A 37 -12.11 -3.85 9.55
N SER A 38 -12.69 -4.95 10.02
CA SER A 38 -12.42 -5.46 11.36
C SER A 38 -11.49 -6.65 11.35
N GLY A 39 -10.93 -6.99 10.20
CA GLY A 39 -10.09 -8.16 10.06
C GLY A 39 -8.63 -7.93 10.40
N ALA A 40 -7.84 -8.98 10.20
CA ALA A 40 -6.43 -9.01 10.58
C ALA A 40 -5.53 -8.15 9.68
N PHE A 41 -6.05 -7.65 8.57
CA PHE A 41 -5.27 -6.90 7.59
C PHE A 41 -5.61 -5.41 7.57
N ARG A 42 -6.29 -4.94 8.60
CA ARG A 42 -6.53 -3.52 8.84
C ARG A 42 -5.95 -3.18 10.20
N ASP A 43 -5.16 -2.13 10.27
CA ASP A 43 -4.61 -1.67 11.54
C ASP A 43 -4.45 -0.16 11.48
N ARG A 44 -5.36 0.56 12.14
CA ARG A 44 -5.36 2.02 12.18
C ARG A 44 -5.46 2.58 10.75
N ASP A 45 -4.42 3.23 10.25
CA ASP A 45 -4.40 3.77 8.89
C ASP A 45 -3.75 2.82 7.88
N GLN A 46 -3.35 1.61 8.31
CA GLN A 46 -2.70 0.66 7.42
C GLN A 46 -3.72 -0.29 6.79
N TYR A 47 -3.53 -0.56 5.52
CA TYR A 47 -4.36 -1.48 4.75
C TYR A 47 -3.56 -2.02 3.58
N ILE A 48 -4.03 -3.14 3.03
CA ILE A 48 -3.39 -3.79 1.89
C ILE A 48 -3.95 -3.23 0.59
N PHE A 49 -3.08 -3.01 -0.37
CA PHE A 49 -3.48 -2.76 -1.75
C PHE A 49 -2.77 -3.73 -2.69
N VAL A 50 -3.41 -4.02 -3.80
CA VAL A 50 -2.85 -4.82 -4.89
C VAL A 50 -3.24 -4.15 -6.20
N PHE A 51 -2.28 -3.93 -7.08
CA PHE A 51 -2.61 -3.50 -8.44
C PHE A 51 -1.74 -4.24 -9.45
N ASP A 52 -2.20 -4.23 -10.70
CA ASP A 52 -1.52 -4.92 -11.79
C ASP A 52 -0.65 -3.95 -12.59
N ARG A 53 -0.03 -4.45 -13.65
CA ARG A 53 0.90 -3.64 -14.45
C ARG A 53 0.25 -2.48 -15.18
N SER A 54 -1.06 -2.53 -15.37
CA SER A 54 -1.78 -1.39 -15.94
C SER A 54 -2.11 -0.34 -14.87
N GLY A 55 -1.84 -0.64 -13.61
CA GLY A 55 -2.16 0.24 -12.50
C GLY A 55 -3.57 0.06 -11.95
N THR A 56 -4.27 -0.98 -12.39
CA THR A 56 -5.64 -1.23 -11.94
C THR A 56 -5.66 -1.94 -10.59
N TYR A 57 -6.36 -1.36 -9.63
CA TYR A 57 -6.47 -1.93 -8.28
C TYR A 57 -7.35 -3.17 -8.29
N GLN A 58 -6.85 -4.22 -7.67
CA GLN A 58 -7.58 -5.45 -7.40
C GLN A 58 -7.92 -5.59 -5.93
N VAL A 59 -7.19 -4.88 -5.07
CA VAL A 59 -7.48 -4.75 -3.65
C VAL A 59 -7.17 -3.31 -3.25
N PHE A 60 -8.07 -2.73 -2.48
CA PHE A 60 -7.85 -1.42 -1.87
C PHE A 60 -8.51 -1.47 -0.50
N GLY A 61 -7.75 -1.94 0.50
CA GLY A 61 -8.31 -2.36 1.78
C GLY A 61 -9.10 -1.31 2.53
N SER A 62 -8.72 -0.04 2.41
CA SER A 62 -9.45 1.03 3.10
C SER A 62 -10.71 1.45 2.37
N THR A 63 -10.78 1.22 1.06
CA THR A 63 -11.87 1.71 0.23
C THR A 63 -12.16 0.70 -0.87
N PRO A 64 -12.93 -0.36 -0.56
CA PRO A 64 -13.18 -1.41 -1.57
C PRO A 64 -13.81 -0.89 -2.85
N GLY A 65 -14.49 0.25 -2.80
CA GLY A 65 -15.04 0.88 -3.99
C GLY A 65 -14.00 1.32 -5.02
N ASN A 66 -12.72 1.36 -4.63
CA ASN A 66 -11.64 1.70 -5.56
C ASN A 66 -11.15 0.50 -6.37
N VAL A 67 -11.62 -0.71 -6.09
CA VAL A 67 -11.29 -1.87 -6.91
C VAL A 67 -11.82 -1.63 -8.32
N GLY A 68 -10.97 -1.87 -9.31
CA GLY A 68 -11.28 -1.59 -10.72
C GLY A 68 -10.87 -0.20 -11.17
N LYS A 69 -10.56 0.69 -10.25
CA LYS A 69 -10.00 2.00 -10.58
C LYS A 69 -8.49 1.89 -10.74
N SER A 70 -7.89 2.93 -11.27
CA SER A 70 -6.46 2.96 -11.58
C SER A 70 -5.71 3.86 -10.61
N VAL A 71 -4.41 3.60 -10.47
CA VAL A 71 -3.52 4.52 -9.73
C VAL A 71 -3.55 5.92 -10.34
N PHE A 72 -3.91 6.04 -11.63
CA PHE A 72 -4.03 7.33 -12.30
C PHE A 72 -5.30 8.09 -11.90
N ASP A 73 -6.26 7.39 -11.30
CA ASP A 73 -7.54 7.99 -10.88
C ASP A 73 -7.52 8.47 -9.43
N VAL A 74 -6.49 8.11 -8.67
CA VAL A 74 -6.40 8.50 -7.25
C VAL A 74 -5.94 9.95 -7.20
N ARG A 75 -6.79 10.84 -6.70
CA ARG A 75 -6.46 12.25 -6.61
C ARG A 75 -5.31 12.44 -5.64
N GLY A 76 -4.36 13.28 -6.05
CA GLY A 76 -3.21 13.59 -5.23
C GLY A 76 -2.06 12.61 -5.33
N LEU A 77 -2.20 11.58 -6.17
CA LEU A 77 -1.18 10.55 -6.35
C LEU A 77 -0.61 10.66 -7.77
N ASP A 78 0.72 10.61 -7.86
CA ASP A 78 1.39 10.55 -9.17
C ASP A 78 1.39 9.10 -9.65
N GLY A 79 0.44 8.75 -10.51
CA GLY A 79 0.26 7.38 -10.97
C GLY A 79 1.45 6.84 -11.75
N ASP A 80 2.07 7.69 -12.58
CA ASP A 80 3.26 7.25 -13.35
C ASP A 80 4.41 6.87 -12.42
N PHE A 81 4.68 7.70 -11.43
CA PHE A 81 5.73 7.44 -10.47
C PHE A 81 5.44 6.15 -9.70
N VAL A 82 4.22 6.02 -9.18
CA VAL A 82 3.84 4.87 -8.37
C VAL A 82 3.96 3.59 -9.18
N LEU A 83 3.42 3.57 -10.38
CA LEU A 83 3.45 2.38 -11.22
C LEU A 83 4.88 1.96 -11.52
N ARG A 84 5.72 2.91 -11.93
CA ARG A 84 7.11 2.63 -12.28
C ARG A 84 7.91 2.16 -11.08
N GLU A 85 7.84 2.88 -9.97
CA GLU A 85 8.70 2.62 -8.83
C GLU A 85 8.26 1.40 -8.02
N PHE A 86 6.96 1.16 -7.95
CA PHE A 86 6.46 0.00 -7.23
C PHE A 86 6.81 -1.29 -7.96
N PHE A 87 6.70 -1.30 -9.29
CA PHE A 87 7.14 -2.48 -10.05
C PHE A 87 8.65 -2.63 -10.08
N ALA A 88 9.39 -1.54 -10.03
CA ALA A 88 10.84 -1.63 -9.89
C ALA A 88 11.24 -2.29 -8.57
N ALA A 89 10.58 -1.92 -7.47
CA ALA A 89 10.82 -2.55 -6.18
C ALA A 89 10.45 -4.04 -6.22
N ALA A 90 9.33 -4.37 -6.84
CA ALA A 90 8.90 -5.77 -6.98
C ALA A 90 9.92 -6.59 -7.77
N GLN A 91 10.49 -6.01 -8.83
CA GLN A 91 11.52 -6.71 -9.64
C GLN A 91 12.77 -7.05 -8.83
N ARG A 92 13.06 -6.26 -7.80
CA ARG A 92 14.19 -6.55 -6.92
C ARG A 92 13.84 -7.59 -5.85
N GLY A 93 12.63 -8.12 -5.86
CA GLY A 93 12.16 -9.06 -4.84
C GLY A 93 11.45 -8.40 -3.68
N GLY A 94 11.30 -7.10 -3.73
CA GLY A 94 10.61 -6.33 -2.70
C GLY A 94 11.43 -5.14 -2.24
N GLY A 95 10.77 -4.19 -1.64
CA GLY A 95 11.47 -3.01 -1.13
C GLY A 95 10.52 -1.89 -0.75
N TRP A 96 11.09 -0.84 -0.19
CA TRP A 96 10.37 0.37 0.20
C TRP A 96 10.41 1.38 -0.94
N VAL A 97 9.28 2.06 -1.13
CA VAL A 97 9.19 3.15 -2.10
C VAL A 97 8.63 4.37 -1.37
N ASP A 98 9.38 5.47 -1.45
CA ASP A 98 8.96 6.75 -0.87
C ASP A 98 8.24 7.58 -1.93
N TYR A 99 7.14 8.21 -1.56
CA TYR A 99 6.37 9.04 -2.49
C TYR A 99 5.54 10.05 -1.73
N GLU A 100 5.01 11.01 -2.47
CA GLU A 100 4.19 12.08 -1.91
C GLU A 100 2.72 11.86 -2.29
N VAL A 101 1.84 12.23 -1.37
CA VAL A 101 0.40 12.25 -1.63
C VAL A 101 -0.10 13.65 -1.30
N VAL A 102 -0.74 14.28 -2.26
CA VAL A 102 -1.31 15.61 -2.07
C VAL A 102 -2.76 15.47 -1.62
N ASN A 103 -3.10 16.11 -0.51
CA ASN A 103 -4.48 16.14 -0.06
C ASN A 103 -5.27 17.01 -1.04
N PRO A 104 -6.28 16.47 -1.74
CA PRO A 104 -6.97 17.21 -2.80
C PRO A 104 -7.85 18.34 -2.27
N VAL A 105 -8.15 18.35 -0.97
CA VAL A 105 -8.96 19.41 -0.37
C VAL A 105 -8.11 20.56 0.11
N THR A 106 -7.03 20.26 0.82
CA THR A 106 -6.21 21.28 1.50
C THR A 106 -4.98 21.68 0.70
N GLY A 107 -4.55 20.84 -0.27
CA GLY A 107 -3.29 21.03 -0.96
C GLY A 107 -2.08 20.64 -0.14
N ALA A 108 -2.26 20.17 1.08
CA ALA A 108 -1.15 19.74 1.92
C ALA A 108 -0.50 18.50 1.31
N VAL A 109 0.82 18.43 1.41
CA VAL A 109 1.60 17.32 0.89
C VAL A 109 2.03 16.46 2.07
N ASP A 110 1.68 15.18 2.02
CA ASP A 110 2.13 14.18 2.98
C ASP A 110 3.12 13.26 2.30
N GLU A 111 4.16 12.88 3.05
CA GLU A 111 5.11 11.90 2.57
C GLU A 111 4.72 10.54 3.10
N LYS A 112 4.79 9.54 2.22
CA LYS A 112 4.51 8.15 2.55
C LYS A 112 5.65 7.26 2.10
N THR A 113 5.74 6.11 2.71
CA THR A 113 6.58 5.04 2.19
C THR A 113 5.75 3.77 2.20
N SER A 114 5.88 2.97 1.16
CA SER A 114 5.16 1.70 1.06
C SER A 114 6.14 0.56 0.95
N TYR A 115 5.88 -0.52 1.68
CA TYR A 115 6.62 -1.76 1.48
C TYR A 115 5.91 -2.58 0.41
N ILE A 116 6.67 -2.98 -0.61
CA ILE A 116 6.13 -3.62 -1.81
C ILE A 116 6.74 -5.00 -1.95
N LEU A 117 5.89 -5.98 -2.23
CA LEU A 117 6.33 -7.32 -2.64
C LEU A 117 5.71 -7.64 -3.99
N PRO A 118 6.38 -8.51 -4.78
CA PRO A 118 5.77 -8.99 -6.02
C PRO A 118 4.70 -10.04 -5.73
N LEU A 119 3.67 -10.07 -6.57
CA LEU A 119 2.74 -11.17 -6.67
C LEU A 119 2.85 -11.70 -8.10
N GLY A 120 3.72 -12.68 -8.30
CA GLY A 120 4.08 -13.11 -9.65
C GLY A 120 4.78 -11.97 -10.39
N SER A 121 4.65 -11.94 -11.72
CA SER A 121 5.28 -10.91 -12.55
C SER A 121 4.32 -9.77 -12.88
N GLU A 122 3.03 -9.91 -12.60
CA GLU A 122 2.02 -9.00 -13.13
C GLU A 122 1.36 -8.12 -12.08
N ARG A 123 1.62 -8.37 -10.79
CA ARG A 123 0.98 -7.63 -9.71
C ARG A 123 1.96 -7.28 -8.62
N VAL A 124 1.64 -6.23 -7.89
CA VAL A 124 2.34 -5.86 -6.66
C VAL A 124 1.36 -5.81 -5.51
N ILE A 125 1.84 -6.13 -4.32
CA ILE A 125 1.08 -6.02 -3.08
C ILE A 125 1.86 -5.13 -2.13
N GLY A 126 1.17 -4.27 -1.41
CA GLY A 126 1.85 -3.35 -0.51
C GLY A 126 0.98 -2.79 0.58
N CYS A 127 1.64 -2.06 1.45
CA CYS A 127 1.04 -1.30 2.53
C CYS A 127 1.87 -0.05 2.76
N GLY A 128 1.20 1.09 2.84
CA GLY A 128 1.87 2.37 3.05
C GLY A 128 1.77 2.86 4.47
N VAL A 129 2.76 3.65 4.88
CA VAL A 129 2.73 4.38 6.13
C VAL A 129 3.08 5.83 5.85
N PHE A 130 2.47 6.72 6.60
CA PHE A 130 2.83 8.13 6.56
C PHE A 130 4.14 8.33 7.29
N LYS A 131 5.00 9.15 6.73
CA LYS A 131 6.22 9.56 7.40
C LYS A 131 5.90 10.64 8.43
N PRO A 132 6.64 10.68 9.54
CA PRO A 132 6.46 11.76 10.49
C PRO A 132 6.73 13.12 9.85
N LYS A 133 5.97 14.13 10.25
CA LYS A 133 6.23 15.49 9.83
C LYS A 133 7.64 15.87 10.26
N GLY A 134 8.40 16.46 9.34
CA GLY A 134 9.77 16.81 9.61
C GLY A 134 10.76 15.69 9.34
N GLY A 135 10.27 14.52 8.88
CA GLY A 135 11.10 13.41 8.48
C GLY A 135 11.48 12.49 9.62
N PHE A 136 12.36 11.53 9.32
CA PHE A 136 12.76 10.51 10.27
C PHE A 136 14.08 10.79 10.96
N SER A 137 14.85 11.69 10.41
CA SER A 137 16.24 11.88 10.83
C SER A 137 16.38 12.27 12.28
N LEU A 138 15.35 12.86 12.85
CA LEU A 138 15.39 13.38 14.20
C LEU A 138 15.48 12.31 15.24
N GLN A 139 15.15 11.11 14.87
CA GLN A 139 15.08 9.99 15.79
C GLN A 139 16.32 9.14 15.77
N ALA A 140 17.27 9.62 15.08
CA ALA A 140 18.51 8.87 14.99
C ALA A 140 19.08 8.56 16.37
#